data_9b3e777ab8ee99873359a755bc24c547
#
_entry.id   9b3e777ab8ee99873359a755bc24c547
#
_cell.length_a   1.000
_cell.length_b   1.000
_cell.length_c   1.000
_cell.angle_alpha   90.00
_cell.angle_beta   90.00
_cell.angle_gamma   90.00
#
_symmetry.space_group_name_H-M   'P 1'
#
loop_
_entity.id
_entity.type
_entity.pdbx_description
1 polymer ?
#
loop_
_entity_poly.entity_id
_entity_poly.type
_entity_poly.pdbx_seq_one_letter_code
_entity_poly.pdbx_strand_id
1 'polypeptide(L)'
;MEAIMSVTRLRLAARILAIPAAGIIVLAGCGGDDGAEDVASGETEDAAADDTEGAEPVEAVELSFSDSYSPEHAHNVCGADLMKEELASNGSGIDLQIFPSSQLGPDGPDRVSAVAAGDIDIDIQGSSAISALYEPIGALDAAYVLDGPDHLFEFADSPAFEEMAADMLEETGIRALGVWFFGMRHFTANQPIQTPEDLEGLRMRYPDSPQFLQNAEAVGANATPVAFEEVYLSLQQGVIDGQENPIPTIVDMNFNEVQSHVSLSGHQTGFVVAIIGEETWQSLSPEQQEALQASLDAARDTTRQCLEDAEQEILDDWAETGAVTIVEDVDREAFSAKAEEYFADNLDGDKLALYQQVRELAQ
;
A
#
# COMPACT_ATOMS: atom_id res chain seq x y z
N MET A 1 19.16 -26.67 -2.73
CA MET A 1 18.46 -25.95 -1.67
C MET A 1 19.41 -24.95 -0.99
N GLU A 2 20.34 -24.34 -1.75
CA GLU A 2 21.30 -23.32 -1.31
C GLU A 2 21.56 -22.21 -2.34
N ALA A 3 20.81 -22.17 -3.44
CA ALA A 3 21.04 -21.22 -4.54
C ALA A 3 20.03 -20.05 -4.60
N ILE A 4 18.94 -20.08 -3.82
CA ILE A 4 17.86 -19.07 -3.88
C ILE A 4 17.99 -18.00 -2.78
N MET A 5 18.88 -18.18 -1.80
CA MET A 5 19.12 -17.16 -0.74
C MET A 5 20.16 -16.09 -1.11
N SER A 6 20.48 -15.89 -2.39
CA SER A 6 21.54 -14.95 -2.82
C SER A 6 21.06 -13.68 -3.53
N VAL A 7 19.78 -13.52 -3.79
CA VAL A 7 19.27 -12.36 -4.57
C VAL A 7 18.86 -11.16 -3.70
N THR A 8 18.71 -11.32 -2.39
CA THR A 8 18.30 -10.24 -1.49
C THR A 8 19.49 -9.54 -0.82
N ARG A 9 20.49 -9.15 -1.59
CA ARG A 9 21.51 -8.17 -1.14
C ARG A 9 21.69 -7.07 -2.18
N LEU A 10 20.66 -6.26 -2.35
CA LEU A 10 20.79 -4.99 -3.06
C LEU A 10 21.82 -4.13 -2.33
N ARG A 11 22.95 -3.86 -3.00
CA ARG A 11 24.02 -3.02 -2.50
C ARG A 11 23.57 -1.55 -2.60
N LEU A 12 22.93 -1.05 -1.57
CA LEU A 12 22.83 0.41 -1.38
C LEU A 12 24.24 0.92 -1.10
N ALA A 13 24.89 1.46 -2.12
CA ALA A 13 26.20 2.11 -2.02
C ALA A 13 25.99 3.49 -1.39
N ALA A 14 25.88 3.56 -0.07
CA ALA A 14 25.94 4.81 0.67
C ALA A 14 27.30 5.47 0.45
N ARG A 15 27.32 6.57 -0.28
CA ARG A 15 28.48 7.47 -0.36
C ARG A 15 28.61 8.21 0.97
N ILE A 16 29.40 7.65 1.87
CA ILE A 16 29.81 8.33 3.10
C ILE A 16 30.80 9.45 2.71
N LEU A 17 30.34 10.70 2.78
CA LEU A 17 31.22 11.85 2.75
C LEU A 17 31.90 11.94 4.13
N ALA A 18 33.18 11.64 4.18
CA ALA A 18 33.99 11.82 5.39
C ALA A 18 34.25 13.31 5.62
N ILE A 19 33.76 13.86 6.72
CA ILE A 19 34.13 15.17 7.25
C ILE A 19 35.20 14.92 8.31
N PRO A 20 36.39 15.59 8.25
CA PRO A 20 37.43 15.40 9.28
C PRO A 20 37.06 16.17 10.55
N ALA A 21 36.94 15.46 11.67
CA ALA A 21 36.84 16.06 13.01
C ALA A 21 38.21 16.62 13.44
N ALA A 22 38.27 17.95 13.61
CA ALA A 22 39.43 18.61 14.27
C ALA A 22 39.21 18.52 15.79
N GLY A 23 40.06 17.77 16.47
CA GLY A 23 40.07 17.63 17.91
C GLY A 23 40.59 18.91 18.59
N ILE A 24 39.88 19.33 19.64
CA ILE A 24 40.42 20.25 20.65
C ILE A 24 40.46 19.50 21.97
N ILE A 25 41.70 19.28 22.44
CA ILE A 25 42.03 18.79 23.79
C ILE A 25 42.00 19.98 24.73
N VAL A 26 41.19 19.96 25.79
CA VAL A 26 41.30 20.85 26.93
C VAL A 26 41.66 20.03 28.16
N LEU A 27 42.83 20.31 28.67
CA LEU A 27 43.40 19.75 29.90
C LEU A 27 42.68 20.33 31.13
N ALA A 28 42.38 19.48 32.07
CA ALA A 28 41.94 19.79 33.40
C ALA A 28 43.15 20.32 34.25
N GLY A 29 42.97 21.43 34.93
CA GLY A 29 43.86 21.90 35.99
C GLY A 29 43.07 22.31 37.20
N CYS A 30 43.29 21.59 38.30
CA CYS A 30 42.83 21.93 39.67
C CYS A 30 43.73 22.97 40.29
N GLY A 31 43.17 23.85 41.14
CA GLY A 31 44.00 24.64 42.09
C GLY A 31 43.30 25.90 42.59
N GLY A 32 42.92 25.97 43.76
CA GLY A 32 42.46 26.59 44.92
C GLY A 32 42.71 28.04 45.16
N ASP A 33 41.74 28.55 45.87
CA ASP A 33 41.84 29.40 47.10
C ASP A 33 41.97 30.93 46.99
N ASP A 34 41.04 31.56 47.73
CA ASP A 34 41.04 32.83 48.45
C ASP A 34 41.25 34.20 47.79
N GLY A 35 40.29 35.08 48.08
CA GLY A 35 40.55 36.51 48.22
C GLY A 35 39.45 37.46 47.74
N ALA A 36 38.84 38.13 48.72
CA ALA A 36 37.75 39.09 48.64
C ALA A 36 38.09 40.44 48.03
N GLU A 37 36.99 41.23 47.76
CA GLU A 37 36.87 42.70 47.64
C GLU A 37 37.20 43.31 46.27
N ASP A 38 36.42 44.15 45.65
CA ASP A 38 35.47 45.21 45.94
C ASP A 38 35.17 46.01 44.66
N VAL A 39 33.92 46.43 44.51
CA VAL A 39 33.34 47.60 43.79
C VAL A 39 33.88 48.03 42.41
N ALA A 40 32.99 48.06 41.43
CA ALA A 40 32.56 49.30 40.75
C ALA A 40 31.51 49.08 39.64
N SER A 41 30.46 49.85 39.73
CA SER A 41 29.38 50.14 38.80
C SER A 41 29.81 50.32 37.32
N GLY A 42 29.02 49.73 36.39
CA GLY A 42 29.13 50.00 34.97
C GLY A 42 27.88 49.48 34.22
N GLU A 43 27.02 50.39 33.91
CA GLU A 43 25.99 50.48 32.90
C GLU A 43 25.41 49.23 32.25
N THR A 44 24.13 49.05 32.47
CA THR A 44 23.22 48.14 31.79
C THR A 44 23.08 48.54 30.31
N GLU A 45 23.67 47.79 29.39
CA GLU A 45 23.17 47.70 28.02
C GLU A 45 22.02 46.72 27.99
N ASP A 46 20.89 47.27 27.58
CA ASP A 46 19.63 46.59 27.31
C ASP A 46 19.83 45.62 26.13
N ALA A 47 20.16 44.37 26.39
CA ALA A 47 20.13 43.31 25.44
C ALA A 47 18.68 42.98 25.22
N ALA A 48 18.14 43.37 24.06
CA ALA A 48 16.85 42.91 23.54
C ALA A 48 16.76 41.37 23.71
N ALA A 49 15.84 40.95 24.48
CA ALA A 49 15.42 39.54 24.52
C ALA A 49 14.91 39.22 23.11
N ASP A 50 15.61 38.36 22.42
CA ASP A 50 15.14 37.70 21.22
C ASP A 50 13.98 36.80 21.68
N ASP A 51 12.74 37.28 21.50
CA ASP A 51 11.52 36.48 21.63
C ASP A 51 11.54 35.45 20.48
N THR A 52 12.34 34.43 20.64
CA THR A 52 12.05 33.15 20.00
C THR A 52 10.83 32.62 20.76
N GLU A 53 9.63 32.86 20.23
CA GLU A 53 8.46 32.08 20.56
C GLU A 53 8.86 30.61 20.47
N GLY A 54 9.12 30.02 21.62
CA GLY A 54 9.36 28.59 21.73
C GLY A 54 8.09 27.90 21.31
N ALA A 55 8.13 27.18 20.18
CA ALA A 55 7.06 26.28 19.81
C ALA A 55 6.76 25.40 21.02
N GLU A 56 5.49 25.33 21.42
CA GLU A 56 5.09 24.43 22.50
C GLU A 56 5.53 23.01 22.10
N PRO A 57 6.01 22.19 23.06
CA PRO A 57 6.40 20.82 22.76
C PRO A 57 5.19 20.08 22.17
N VAL A 58 5.32 19.54 20.96
CA VAL A 58 4.29 18.69 20.36
C VAL A 58 4.09 17.49 21.28
N GLU A 59 2.84 17.24 21.71
CA GLU A 59 2.51 16.07 22.52
C GLU A 59 2.80 14.80 21.72
N ALA A 60 3.58 13.88 22.28
CA ALA A 60 3.94 12.64 21.62
C ALA A 60 2.71 11.71 21.57
N VAL A 61 2.47 11.11 20.41
CA VAL A 61 1.42 10.13 20.17
C VAL A 61 2.01 8.87 19.57
N GLU A 62 1.57 7.69 20.05
CA GLU A 62 1.87 6.40 19.46
C GLU A 62 0.69 5.97 18.58
N LEU A 63 0.96 5.58 17.32
CA LEU A 63 -0.04 5.08 16.41
C LEU A 63 0.34 3.68 15.92
N SER A 64 -0.60 2.77 15.93
CA SER A 64 -0.50 1.45 15.32
C SER A 64 -0.76 1.53 13.82
N PHE A 65 0.09 0.88 13.02
CA PHE A 65 -0.09 0.69 11.58
C PHE A 65 -0.15 -0.80 11.29
N SER A 66 -1.27 -1.27 10.75
CA SER A 66 -1.53 -2.68 10.50
C SER A 66 -1.58 -2.99 9.02
N ASP A 67 -1.13 -4.18 8.66
CA ASP A 67 -1.26 -4.73 7.32
C ASP A 67 -1.24 -6.27 7.31
N SER A 68 -1.48 -6.88 6.14
CA SER A 68 -1.50 -8.33 5.94
C SER A 68 -0.22 -8.88 5.30
N TYR A 69 0.72 -8.01 4.94
CA TYR A 69 1.89 -8.36 4.13
C TYR A 69 3.07 -8.78 5.00
N SER A 70 4.03 -9.50 4.39
CA SER A 70 5.27 -9.85 5.07
C SER A 70 6.11 -8.59 5.35
N PRO A 71 6.99 -8.61 6.36
CA PRO A 71 7.89 -7.48 6.62
C PRO A 71 8.80 -7.13 5.43
N GLU A 72 9.03 -8.07 4.52
CA GLU A 72 9.84 -7.90 3.32
C GLU A 72 9.04 -7.38 2.11
N HIS A 73 7.72 -7.32 2.21
CA HIS A 73 6.86 -6.82 1.13
C HIS A 73 7.08 -5.33 0.89
N ALA A 74 6.94 -4.89 -0.36
CA ALA A 74 7.17 -3.49 -0.75
C ALA A 74 6.34 -2.47 0.06
N HIS A 75 5.11 -2.80 0.43
CA HIS A 75 4.28 -1.93 1.29
C HIS A 75 4.88 -1.70 2.68
N ASN A 76 5.65 -2.66 3.21
CA ASN A 76 6.38 -2.46 4.46
C ASN A 76 7.71 -1.76 4.21
N VAL A 77 8.60 -2.32 3.38
CA VAL A 77 9.97 -1.81 3.19
C VAL A 77 10.01 -0.43 2.56
N CYS A 78 9.16 -0.17 1.56
CA CYS A 78 9.12 1.09 0.81
C CYS A 78 7.98 2.03 1.22
N GLY A 79 7.05 1.54 2.06
CA GLY A 79 5.89 2.28 2.53
C GLY A 79 5.96 2.54 4.03
N ALA A 80 5.50 1.60 4.86
CA ALA A 80 5.35 1.80 6.30
C ALA A 80 6.67 2.12 7.03
N ASP A 81 7.80 1.48 6.66
CA ASP A 81 9.11 1.77 7.24
C ASP A 81 9.58 3.20 6.88
N LEU A 82 9.33 3.66 5.63
CA LEU A 82 9.60 5.03 5.23
C LEU A 82 8.78 6.04 6.05
N MET A 83 7.46 5.80 6.18
CA MET A 83 6.60 6.64 7.02
C MET A 83 7.13 6.73 8.46
N LYS A 84 7.50 5.59 9.05
CA LYS A 84 8.05 5.52 10.39
C LYS A 84 9.32 6.34 10.55
N GLU A 85 10.26 6.23 9.60
CA GLU A 85 11.52 7.00 9.62
C GLU A 85 11.27 8.50 9.46
N GLU A 86 10.38 8.91 8.56
CA GLU A 86 10.02 10.31 8.35
C GLU A 86 9.35 10.92 9.57
N LEU A 87 8.33 10.24 10.13
CA LEU A 87 7.61 10.71 11.31
C LEU A 87 8.52 10.81 12.55
N ALA A 88 9.45 9.87 12.72
CA ALA A 88 10.43 9.93 13.82
C ALA A 88 11.41 11.09 13.69
N SER A 89 11.65 11.61 12.47
CA SER A 89 12.67 12.64 12.21
C SER A 89 12.12 14.04 11.97
N ASN A 90 10.83 14.19 11.62
CA ASN A 90 10.23 15.46 11.21
C ASN A 90 9.73 16.35 12.36
N GLY A 91 9.80 15.86 13.60
CA GLY A 91 9.39 16.61 14.80
C GLY A 91 7.87 16.62 15.06
N SER A 92 7.08 15.80 14.37
CA SER A 92 5.63 15.66 14.58
C SER A 92 5.25 15.07 15.93
N GLY A 93 6.19 14.38 16.60
CA GLY A 93 5.91 13.64 17.84
C GLY A 93 5.12 12.35 17.62
N ILE A 94 4.94 11.89 16.38
CA ILE A 94 4.28 10.62 16.06
C ILE A 94 5.31 9.49 16.12
N ASP A 95 5.02 8.47 16.96
CA ASP A 95 5.73 7.18 16.98
C ASP A 95 4.88 6.11 16.33
N LEU A 96 5.22 5.73 15.07
CA LEU A 96 4.48 4.76 14.29
C LEU A 96 4.96 3.34 14.63
N GLN A 97 4.05 2.49 15.12
CA GLN A 97 4.30 1.08 15.42
C GLN A 97 3.70 0.21 14.32
N ILE A 98 4.55 -0.49 13.57
CA ILE A 98 4.15 -1.32 12.43
C ILE A 98 3.87 -2.75 12.88
N PHE A 99 2.70 -3.29 12.50
CA PHE A 99 2.22 -4.64 12.80
C PHE A 99 1.90 -5.40 11.51
N PRO A 100 2.93 -5.93 10.81
CA PRO A 100 2.77 -6.65 9.55
C PRO A 100 2.19 -8.05 9.74
N SER A 101 1.92 -8.75 8.63
CA SER A 101 1.52 -10.18 8.63
C SER A 101 0.26 -10.46 9.45
N SER A 102 -0.71 -9.57 9.42
CA SER A 102 -1.99 -9.71 10.14
C SER A 102 -1.84 -9.88 11.67
N GLN A 103 -0.83 -9.27 12.28
CA GLN A 103 -0.58 -9.40 13.73
C GLN A 103 -1.70 -8.82 14.58
N LEU A 104 -2.44 -7.82 14.09
CA LEU A 104 -3.58 -7.22 14.79
C LEU A 104 -4.94 -7.80 14.38
N GLY A 105 -4.95 -8.90 13.64
CA GLY A 105 -6.16 -9.59 13.21
C GLY A 105 -6.11 -10.02 11.74
N PRO A 106 -6.94 -10.99 11.34
CA PRO A 106 -6.97 -11.48 9.97
C PRO A 106 -7.40 -10.36 9.00
N ASP A 107 -6.95 -10.48 7.76
CA ASP A 107 -7.39 -9.60 6.68
C ASP A 107 -8.91 -9.68 6.48
N GLY A 108 -9.55 -8.52 6.28
CA GLY A 108 -10.97 -8.49 5.99
C GLY A 108 -11.79 -7.49 6.83
N PRO A 109 -13.13 -7.60 6.76
CA PRO A 109 -14.07 -6.62 7.35
C PRO A 109 -13.96 -6.46 8.87
N ASP A 110 -13.54 -7.50 9.59
CA ASP A 110 -13.40 -7.42 11.06
C ASP A 110 -12.26 -6.46 11.43
N ARG A 111 -11.14 -6.46 10.67
CA ARG A 111 -10.03 -5.54 10.89
C ARG A 111 -10.39 -4.11 10.48
N VAL A 112 -11.14 -3.93 9.40
CA VAL A 112 -11.72 -2.62 9.03
C VAL A 112 -12.62 -2.08 10.14
N SER A 113 -13.45 -2.94 10.74
CA SER A 113 -14.31 -2.58 11.87
C SER A 113 -13.50 -2.20 13.12
N ALA A 114 -12.34 -2.84 13.35
CA ALA A 114 -11.43 -2.49 14.45
C ALA A 114 -10.82 -1.08 14.26
N VAL A 115 -10.55 -0.67 13.01
CA VAL A 115 -10.15 0.72 12.72
C VAL A 115 -11.27 1.70 13.01
N ALA A 116 -12.50 1.39 12.59
CA ALA A 116 -13.67 2.23 12.90
C ALA A 116 -13.90 2.39 14.41
N ALA A 117 -13.58 1.36 15.19
CA ALA A 117 -13.72 1.36 16.66
C ALA A 117 -12.54 2.01 17.41
N GLY A 118 -11.42 2.31 16.72
CA GLY A 118 -10.19 2.83 17.33
C GLY A 118 -9.36 1.77 18.07
N ASP A 119 -9.62 0.47 17.83
CA ASP A 119 -8.79 -0.62 18.35
C ASP A 119 -7.49 -0.77 17.54
N ILE A 120 -7.50 -0.31 16.29
CA ILE A 120 -6.36 -0.15 15.37
C ILE A 120 -6.42 1.29 14.86
N ASP A 121 -5.29 2.02 14.89
CA ASP A 121 -5.29 3.41 14.46
C ASP A 121 -5.30 3.53 12.94
N ILE A 122 -4.32 2.90 12.26
CA ILE A 122 -4.15 2.97 10.82
C ILE A 122 -4.06 1.54 10.26
N ASP A 123 -4.70 1.32 9.12
CA ASP A 123 -4.58 0.06 8.37
C ASP A 123 -4.50 0.35 6.87
N ILE A 124 -3.85 -0.52 6.10
CA ILE A 124 -3.95 -0.55 4.64
C ILE A 124 -4.78 -1.76 4.22
N GLN A 125 -5.92 -1.49 3.57
CA GLN A 125 -6.91 -2.51 3.23
C GLN A 125 -7.31 -2.46 1.77
N GLY A 126 -7.58 -3.64 1.19
CA GLY A 126 -8.23 -3.74 -0.11
C GLY A 126 -9.67 -3.22 -0.04
N SER A 127 -10.12 -2.57 -1.12
CA SER A 127 -11.49 -2.07 -1.26
C SER A 127 -12.54 -3.16 -1.04
N SER A 128 -12.24 -4.41 -1.37
CA SER A 128 -13.14 -5.55 -1.13
C SER A 128 -13.47 -5.78 0.35
N ALA A 129 -12.51 -5.56 1.26
CA ALA A 129 -12.75 -5.64 2.70
C ALA A 129 -13.56 -4.43 3.21
N ILE A 130 -13.22 -3.23 2.72
CA ILE A 130 -13.91 -1.98 3.07
C ILE A 130 -15.35 -2.01 2.56
N SER A 131 -15.62 -2.63 1.41
CA SER A 131 -16.95 -2.68 0.80
C SER A 131 -18.00 -3.42 1.63
N ALA A 132 -17.59 -4.18 2.64
CA ALA A 132 -18.51 -4.76 3.62
C ALA A 132 -19.17 -3.71 4.53
N LEU A 133 -18.54 -2.54 4.71
CA LEU A 133 -19.02 -1.41 5.51
C LEU A 133 -19.51 -0.28 4.62
N TYR A 134 -18.86 -0.07 3.47
CA TYR A 134 -19.19 0.96 2.49
C TYR A 134 -19.17 0.35 1.08
N GLU A 135 -20.32 -0.13 0.63
CA GLU A 135 -20.46 -0.92 -0.61
C GLU A 135 -19.94 -0.22 -1.87
N PRO A 136 -20.13 1.11 -2.09
CA PRO A 136 -19.74 1.77 -3.33
C PRO A 136 -18.26 1.62 -3.68
N ILE A 137 -17.34 1.60 -2.69
CA ILE A 137 -15.90 1.48 -2.93
C ILE A 137 -15.52 0.20 -3.68
N GLY A 138 -16.36 -0.85 -3.59
CA GLY A 138 -16.15 -2.09 -4.32
C GLY A 138 -16.13 -1.91 -5.84
N ALA A 139 -16.71 -0.83 -6.38
CA ALA A 139 -16.65 -0.52 -7.81
C ALA A 139 -15.23 -0.32 -8.32
N LEU A 140 -14.32 0.15 -7.45
CA LEU A 140 -12.92 0.40 -7.80
C LEU A 140 -12.14 -0.90 -8.06
N ASP A 141 -12.63 -2.05 -7.55
CA ASP A 141 -12.07 -3.36 -7.84
C ASP A 141 -12.63 -3.98 -9.14
N ALA A 142 -13.58 -3.34 -9.83
CA ALA A 142 -14.14 -3.88 -11.06
C ALA A 142 -13.03 -4.09 -12.11
N ALA A 143 -13.09 -5.22 -12.81
CA ALA A 143 -12.10 -5.52 -13.85
C ALA A 143 -12.10 -4.41 -14.92
N TYR A 144 -10.92 -3.91 -15.27
CA TYR A 144 -10.68 -2.83 -16.23
C TYR A 144 -11.34 -1.48 -15.89
N VAL A 145 -11.80 -1.25 -14.65
CA VAL A 145 -12.27 0.09 -14.25
C VAL A 145 -11.13 1.10 -14.20
N LEU A 146 -9.95 0.67 -13.77
CA LEU A 146 -8.72 1.43 -13.75
C LEU A 146 -7.74 0.88 -14.80
N ASP A 147 -7.13 1.75 -15.60
CA ASP A 147 -6.23 1.36 -16.71
C ASP A 147 -4.78 1.14 -16.26
N GLY A 148 -4.47 1.40 -14.98
CA GLY A 148 -3.14 1.27 -14.39
C GLY A 148 -2.88 2.23 -13.25
N PRO A 149 -1.64 2.28 -12.73
CA PRO A 149 -1.30 3.10 -11.57
C PRO A 149 -1.46 4.60 -11.80
N ASP A 150 -1.20 5.10 -13.03
CA ASP A 150 -1.40 6.53 -13.32
C ASP A 150 -2.86 6.93 -13.21
N HIS A 151 -3.78 6.11 -13.76
CA HIS A 151 -5.22 6.34 -13.65
C HIS A 151 -5.72 6.18 -12.20
N LEU A 152 -5.18 5.23 -11.43
CA LEU A 152 -5.46 5.09 -10.01
C LEU A 152 -5.11 6.37 -9.23
N PHE A 153 -3.95 6.95 -9.50
CA PHE A 153 -3.51 8.16 -8.80
C PHE A 153 -4.23 9.41 -9.29
N GLU A 154 -4.57 9.49 -10.57
CA GLU A 154 -5.46 10.55 -11.09
C GLU A 154 -6.83 10.51 -10.41
N PHE A 155 -7.40 9.32 -10.22
CA PHE A 155 -8.64 9.16 -9.47
C PHE A 155 -8.45 9.57 -8.00
N ALA A 156 -7.37 9.11 -7.34
CA ALA A 156 -7.10 9.42 -5.93
C ALA A 156 -6.92 10.93 -5.66
N ASP A 157 -6.43 11.66 -6.66
CA ASP A 157 -6.23 13.11 -6.58
C ASP A 157 -7.44 13.91 -7.14
N SER A 158 -8.56 13.23 -7.46
CA SER A 158 -9.75 13.81 -8.09
C SER A 158 -10.86 14.18 -7.08
N PRO A 159 -11.78 15.11 -7.45
CA PRO A 159 -12.97 15.38 -6.66
C PRO A 159 -13.87 14.15 -6.45
N ALA A 160 -13.83 13.17 -7.36
CA ALA A 160 -14.61 11.94 -7.22
C ALA A 160 -14.14 11.09 -6.04
N PHE A 161 -12.81 11.04 -5.80
CA PHE A 161 -12.27 10.38 -4.61
C PHE A 161 -12.64 11.15 -3.33
N GLU A 162 -12.54 12.48 -3.35
CA GLU A 162 -12.92 13.31 -2.19
C GLU A 162 -14.39 13.11 -1.81
N GLU A 163 -15.31 13.06 -2.79
CA GLU A 163 -16.73 12.79 -2.58
C GLU A 163 -16.94 11.39 -1.99
N MET A 164 -16.37 10.36 -2.61
CA MET A 164 -16.43 8.97 -2.12
C MET A 164 -15.89 8.85 -0.69
N ALA A 165 -14.73 9.47 -0.40
CA ALA A 165 -14.11 9.43 0.91
C ALA A 165 -14.95 10.15 1.99
N ALA A 166 -15.62 11.25 1.63
CA ALA A 166 -16.52 11.96 2.52
C ALA A 166 -17.77 11.15 2.85
N ASP A 167 -18.38 10.50 1.86
CA ASP A 167 -19.54 9.63 2.05
C ASP A 167 -19.18 8.41 2.90
N MET A 168 -18.02 7.78 2.62
CA MET A 168 -17.52 6.67 3.42
C MET A 168 -17.31 7.08 4.89
N LEU A 169 -16.74 8.26 5.12
CA LEU A 169 -16.55 8.78 6.46
C LEU A 169 -17.88 9.01 7.18
N GLU A 170 -18.89 9.61 6.50
CA GLU A 170 -20.22 9.85 7.08
C GLU A 170 -20.92 8.54 7.46
N GLU A 171 -20.81 7.49 6.61
CA GLU A 171 -21.50 6.23 6.84
C GLU A 171 -20.81 5.34 7.87
N THR A 172 -19.47 5.35 7.90
CA THR A 172 -18.69 4.33 8.62
C THR A 172 -17.84 4.85 9.78
N GLY A 173 -17.59 6.16 9.84
CA GLY A 173 -16.62 6.75 10.76
C GLY A 173 -15.16 6.44 10.39
N ILE A 174 -14.89 5.95 9.17
CA ILE A 174 -13.56 5.64 8.64
C ILE A 174 -13.17 6.71 7.64
N ARG A 175 -12.00 7.28 7.82
CA ARG A 175 -11.37 8.24 6.90
C ARG A 175 -10.42 7.51 5.96
N ALA A 176 -10.61 7.67 4.65
CA ALA A 176 -9.59 7.30 3.67
C ALA A 176 -8.52 8.41 3.62
N LEU A 177 -7.28 8.03 3.85
CA LEU A 177 -6.12 8.92 3.80
C LEU A 177 -5.48 8.96 2.40
N GLY A 178 -5.71 7.94 1.59
CA GLY A 178 -5.19 7.81 0.24
C GLY A 178 -5.14 6.37 -0.22
N VAL A 179 -4.61 6.16 -1.43
CA VAL A 179 -4.45 4.83 -2.03
C VAL A 179 -2.99 4.54 -2.32
N TRP A 180 -2.59 3.28 -2.14
CA TRP A 180 -1.29 2.78 -2.56
C TRP A 180 -1.48 1.71 -3.63
N PHE A 181 -0.68 1.77 -4.67
CA PHE A 181 -0.66 0.76 -5.72
C PHE A 181 -0.19 -0.59 -5.15
N PHE A 182 -0.87 -1.67 -5.55
CA PHE A 182 -0.54 -3.04 -5.11
C PHE A 182 0.07 -3.90 -6.21
N GLY A 183 -0.04 -3.46 -7.47
CA GLY A 183 0.42 -4.17 -8.66
C GLY A 183 -0.72 -4.45 -9.64
N MET A 184 -0.35 -4.64 -10.91
CA MET A 184 -1.31 -5.10 -11.93
C MET A 184 -1.56 -6.59 -11.74
N ARG A 185 -2.85 -6.98 -11.76
CA ARG A 185 -3.24 -8.39 -11.59
C ARG A 185 -3.27 -9.12 -12.93
N HIS A 186 -2.71 -10.32 -12.94
CA HIS A 186 -2.51 -11.15 -14.11
C HIS A 186 -3.00 -12.57 -13.85
N PHE A 187 -3.43 -13.28 -14.90
CA PHE A 187 -3.81 -14.68 -14.79
C PHE A 187 -2.60 -15.61 -14.76
N THR A 188 -2.64 -16.64 -13.91
CA THR A 188 -1.77 -17.79 -14.03
C THR A 188 -2.55 -19.05 -14.28
N ALA A 189 -2.01 -19.95 -15.09
CA ALA A 189 -2.56 -21.28 -15.36
C ALA A 189 -1.46 -22.22 -15.87
N ASN A 190 -1.81 -23.50 -16.12
CA ASN A 190 -0.92 -24.44 -16.83
C ASN A 190 -1.12 -24.44 -18.34
N GLN A 191 -1.73 -23.39 -18.88
CA GLN A 191 -1.90 -23.09 -20.31
C GLN A 191 -1.95 -21.56 -20.50
N PRO A 192 -1.64 -21.06 -21.72
CA PRO A 192 -1.80 -19.64 -22.00
C PRO A 192 -3.27 -19.21 -21.92
N ILE A 193 -3.52 -18.00 -21.43
CA ILE A 193 -4.82 -17.32 -21.43
C ILE A 193 -4.60 -16.02 -22.22
N GLN A 194 -5.09 -15.98 -23.46
CA GLN A 194 -4.91 -14.86 -24.38
C GLN A 194 -6.24 -14.14 -24.67
N THR A 195 -7.36 -14.88 -24.62
CA THR A 195 -8.70 -14.36 -24.88
C THR A 195 -9.68 -14.82 -23.80
N PRO A 196 -10.87 -14.19 -23.66
CA PRO A 196 -11.89 -14.65 -22.72
C PRO A 196 -12.30 -16.12 -22.89
N GLU A 197 -12.24 -16.65 -24.11
CA GLU A 197 -12.59 -18.03 -24.44
C GLU A 197 -11.60 -19.02 -23.81
N ASP A 198 -10.34 -18.64 -23.62
CA ASP A 198 -9.33 -19.49 -22.97
C ASP A 198 -9.62 -19.74 -21.49
N LEU A 199 -10.48 -18.94 -20.85
CA LEU A 199 -10.96 -19.14 -19.48
C LEU A 199 -12.10 -20.18 -19.41
N GLU A 200 -12.73 -20.54 -20.53
CA GLU A 200 -13.84 -21.48 -20.53
C GLU A 200 -13.43 -22.86 -20.01
N GLY A 201 -14.13 -23.32 -19.00
CA GLY A 201 -13.90 -24.63 -18.37
C GLY A 201 -12.77 -24.66 -17.35
N LEU A 202 -11.97 -23.60 -17.20
CA LEU A 202 -10.99 -23.48 -16.14
C LEU A 202 -11.67 -23.09 -14.81
N ARG A 203 -11.25 -23.73 -13.73
CA ARG A 203 -11.61 -23.35 -12.36
C ARG A 203 -10.60 -22.30 -11.91
N MET A 204 -10.94 -21.04 -12.10
CA MET A 204 -10.07 -19.94 -11.71
C MET A 204 -10.36 -19.53 -10.26
N ARG A 205 -9.32 -19.49 -9.45
CA ARG A 205 -9.46 -18.98 -8.08
C ARG A 205 -9.61 -17.48 -8.10
N TYR A 206 -10.61 -17.01 -7.38
CA TYR A 206 -10.78 -15.62 -7.00
C TYR A 206 -10.95 -15.50 -5.49
N PRO A 207 -10.63 -14.33 -4.89
CA PRO A 207 -11.03 -14.03 -3.51
C PRO A 207 -12.54 -14.21 -3.32
N ASP A 208 -12.94 -14.66 -2.11
CA ASP A 208 -14.35 -14.80 -1.75
C ASP A 208 -14.94 -13.44 -1.37
N SER A 209 -15.12 -12.57 -2.35
CA SER A 209 -15.82 -11.30 -2.19
C SER A 209 -16.76 -11.04 -3.36
N PRO A 210 -17.87 -10.35 -3.14
CA PRO A 210 -18.86 -10.12 -4.18
C PRO A 210 -18.28 -9.50 -5.46
N GLN A 211 -17.39 -8.50 -5.34
CA GLN A 211 -16.82 -7.84 -6.50
C GLN A 211 -15.86 -8.73 -7.28
N PHE A 212 -15.02 -9.52 -6.60
CA PHE A 212 -14.11 -10.44 -7.30
C PHE A 212 -14.87 -11.58 -7.99
N LEU A 213 -15.99 -12.04 -7.44
CA LEU A 213 -16.86 -13.00 -8.13
C LEU A 213 -17.53 -12.38 -9.36
N GLN A 214 -17.97 -11.11 -9.29
CA GLN A 214 -18.46 -10.38 -10.45
C GLN A 214 -17.35 -10.18 -11.50
N ASN A 215 -16.12 -9.91 -11.10
CA ASN A 215 -14.97 -9.80 -12.02
C ASN A 215 -14.75 -11.09 -12.78
N ALA A 216 -14.84 -12.25 -12.11
CA ALA A 216 -14.73 -13.54 -12.78
C ALA A 216 -15.80 -13.70 -13.88
N GLU A 217 -17.06 -13.40 -13.56
CA GLU A 217 -18.15 -13.44 -14.53
C GLU A 217 -17.94 -12.44 -15.67
N ALA A 218 -17.50 -11.22 -15.35
CA ALA A 218 -17.26 -10.14 -16.31
C ALA A 218 -16.19 -10.51 -17.35
N VAL A 219 -15.11 -11.19 -16.94
CA VAL A 219 -14.06 -11.64 -17.85
C VAL A 219 -14.34 -13.02 -18.50
N GLY A 220 -15.43 -13.70 -18.09
CA GLY A 220 -15.81 -15.01 -18.61
C GLY A 220 -15.16 -16.19 -17.90
N ALA A 221 -14.62 -15.99 -16.70
CA ALA A 221 -14.04 -17.05 -15.89
C ALA A 221 -15.10 -17.79 -15.06
N ASN A 222 -14.78 -19.04 -14.70
CA ASN A 222 -15.55 -19.81 -13.73
C ASN A 222 -14.88 -19.71 -12.35
N ALA A 223 -15.41 -18.86 -11.48
CA ALA A 223 -14.84 -18.61 -10.15
C ALA A 223 -14.96 -19.82 -9.23
N THR A 224 -13.86 -20.12 -8.55
CA THR A 224 -13.79 -21.10 -7.46
C THR A 224 -13.19 -20.37 -6.25
N PRO A 225 -14.01 -19.89 -5.31
CA PRO A 225 -13.52 -19.21 -4.11
C PRO A 225 -12.66 -20.16 -3.25
N VAL A 226 -11.47 -19.71 -2.90
CA VAL A 226 -10.53 -20.43 -2.01
C VAL A 226 -9.81 -19.39 -1.17
N ALA A 227 -9.66 -19.65 0.13
CA ALA A 227 -8.88 -18.80 1.03
C ALA A 227 -7.44 -18.60 0.51
N PHE A 228 -6.87 -17.41 0.71
CA PHE A 228 -5.58 -17.07 0.09
C PHE A 228 -4.47 -18.02 0.49
N GLU A 229 -4.42 -18.43 1.75
CA GLU A 229 -3.42 -19.35 2.31
C GLU A 229 -3.55 -20.78 1.75
N GLU A 230 -4.70 -21.13 1.17
CA GLU A 230 -4.97 -22.46 0.60
C GLU A 230 -4.71 -22.52 -0.92
N VAL A 231 -4.43 -21.40 -1.58
CA VAL A 231 -4.31 -21.31 -3.04
C VAL A 231 -3.19 -22.19 -3.57
N TYR A 232 -1.98 -22.12 -3.00
CA TYR A 232 -0.84 -22.94 -3.43
C TYR A 232 -1.19 -24.44 -3.41
N LEU A 233 -1.74 -24.91 -2.30
CA LEU A 233 -2.10 -26.32 -2.15
C LEU A 233 -3.23 -26.73 -3.10
N SER A 234 -4.21 -25.85 -3.32
CA SER A 234 -5.32 -26.08 -4.24
C SER A 234 -4.86 -26.15 -5.70
N LEU A 235 -3.91 -25.32 -6.11
CA LEU A 235 -3.23 -25.40 -7.42
C LEU A 235 -2.43 -26.70 -7.55
N GLN A 236 -1.62 -27.03 -6.55
CA GLN A 236 -0.79 -28.23 -6.55
C GLN A 236 -1.61 -29.51 -6.63
N GLN A 237 -2.78 -29.55 -5.97
CA GLN A 237 -3.68 -30.71 -5.98
C GLN A 237 -4.64 -30.72 -7.17
N GLY A 238 -4.65 -29.67 -8.00
CA GLY A 238 -5.59 -29.54 -9.12
C GLY A 238 -7.04 -29.37 -8.68
N VAL A 239 -7.28 -28.78 -7.52
CA VAL A 239 -8.63 -28.35 -7.10
C VAL A 239 -9.07 -27.15 -7.92
N ILE A 240 -8.14 -26.26 -8.21
CA ILE A 240 -8.25 -25.10 -9.11
C ILE A 240 -7.21 -25.24 -10.22
N ASP A 241 -7.48 -24.67 -11.39
CA ASP A 241 -6.64 -24.73 -12.58
C ASP A 241 -5.76 -23.51 -12.77
N GLY A 242 -6.17 -22.39 -12.16
CA GLY A 242 -5.45 -21.12 -12.20
C GLY A 242 -5.89 -20.16 -11.11
N GLN A 243 -5.24 -19.02 -11.07
CA GLN A 243 -5.54 -17.91 -10.17
C GLN A 243 -5.16 -16.56 -10.82
N GLU A 244 -5.39 -15.46 -10.14
CA GLU A 244 -5.02 -14.12 -10.57
C GLU A 244 -4.44 -13.33 -9.40
N ASN A 245 -3.32 -12.66 -9.63
CA ASN A 245 -2.61 -11.80 -8.66
C ASN A 245 -1.54 -10.96 -9.38
N PRO A 246 -0.97 -9.95 -8.70
CA PRO A 246 0.25 -9.28 -9.15
C PRO A 246 1.46 -10.23 -9.19
N ILE A 247 2.40 -9.94 -10.07
CA ILE A 247 3.63 -10.75 -10.27
C ILE A 247 4.42 -10.95 -8.97
N PRO A 248 4.71 -9.90 -8.16
CA PRO A 248 5.41 -10.09 -6.89
C PRO A 248 4.67 -11.04 -5.95
N THR A 249 3.36 -10.94 -5.84
CA THR A 249 2.53 -11.83 -5.02
C THR A 249 2.57 -13.28 -5.51
N ILE A 250 2.61 -13.50 -6.83
CA ILE A 250 2.74 -14.85 -7.41
C ILE A 250 4.04 -15.52 -6.95
N VAL A 251 5.13 -14.76 -6.87
CA VAL A 251 6.44 -15.26 -6.40
C VAL A 251 6.44 -15.44 -4.88
N ASP A 252 5.98 -14.47 -4.10
CA ASP A 252 5.95 -14.54 -2.64
C ASP A 252 5.17 -15.76 -2.13
N MET A 253 4.07 -16.09 -2.83
CA MET A 253 3.23 -17.24 -2.52
C MET A 253 3.66 -18.54 -3.21
N ASN A 254 4.77 -18.52 -3.95
CA ASN A 254 5.32 -19.63 -4.70
C ASN A 254 4.36 -20.24 -5.74
N PHE A 255 3.39 -19.47 -6.25
CA PHE A 255 2.44 -19.95 -7.24
C PHE A 255 3.13 -20.30 -8.57
N ASN A 256 4.24 -19.64 -8.89
CA ASN A 256 5.11 -19.93 -10.03
C ASN A 256 5.75 -21.33 -9.99
N GLU A 257 5.80 -22.00 -8.83
CA GLU A 257 6.27 -23.39 -8.73
C GLU A 257 5.23 -24.41 -9.23
N VAL A 258 3.95 -24.04 -9.20
CA VAL A 258 2.80 -24.91 -9.53
C VAL A 258 1.98 -24.41 -10.72
N GLN A 259 2.39 -23.31 -11.33
CA GLN A 259 1.78 -22.69 -12.51
C GLN A 259 2.84 -22.42 -13.57
N SER A 260 2.62 -22.89 -14.78
CA SER A 260 3.64 -22.83 -15.85
C SER A 260 3.54 -21.58 -16.75
N HIS A 261 2.42 -20.85 -16.70
CA HIS A 261 2.17 -19.67 -17.52
C HIS A 261 1.67 -18.52 -16.67
N VAL A 262 2.14 -17.33 -17.01
CA VAL A 262 1.60 -16.03 -16.58
C VAL A 262 1.14 -15.31 -17.83
N SER A 263 -0.14 -14.92 -17.88
CA SER A 263 -0.72 -14.14 -18.98
C SER A 263 -0.90 -12.69 -18.53
N LEU A 264 -0.15 -11.77 -19.17
CA LEU A 264 -0.08 -10.36 -18.78
C LEU A 264 -1.37 -9.60 -19.13
N SER A 265 -2.48 -10.05 -18.56
CA SER A 265 -3.81 -9.51 -18.82
C SER A 265 -4.00 -8.09 -18.27
N GLY A 266 -3.36 -7.77 -17.13
CA GLY A 266 -3.57 -6.47 -16.47
C GLY A 266 -5.06 -6.16 -16.29
N HIS A 267 -5.86 -7.20 -15.99
CA HIS A 267 -7.31 -7.10 -15.95
C HIS A 267 -7.86 -6.33 -14.74
N GLN A 268 -7.00 -6.08 -13.75
CA GLN A 268 -7.35 -5.27 -12.60
C GLN A 268 -6.11 -4.54 -12.08
N THR A 269 -6.26 -3.25 -11.81
CA THR A 269 -5.26 -2.47 -11.06
C THR A 269 -5.47 -2.75 -9.59
N GLY A 270 -4.55 -3.47 -8.98
CA GLY A 270 -4.58 -3.73 -7.55
C GLY A 270 -4.19 -2.48 -6.76
N PHE A 271 -4.88 -2.22 -5.67
CA PHE A 271 -4.57 -1.13 -4.75
C PHE A 271 -5.05 -1.48 -3.34
N VAL A 272 -4.52 -0.74 -2.38
CA VAL A 272 -5.00 -0.71 -1.00
C VAL A 272 -5.31 0.73 -0.62
N VAL A 273 -6.25 0.90 0.29
CA VAL A 273 -6.64 2.19 0.85
C VAL A 273 -6.03 2.30 2.24
N ALA A 274 -5.29 3.36 2.50
CA ALA A 274 -4.87 3.71 3.84
C ALA A 274 -6.06 4.33 4.58
N ILE A 275 -6.46 3.72 5.67
CA ILE A 275 -7.64 4.10 6.46
C ILE A 275 -7.26 4.39 7.90
N ILE A 276 -7.97 5.35 8.51
CA ILE A 276 -7.86 5.71 9.94
C ILE A 276 -9.26 5.91 10.52
N GLY A 277 -9.47 5.57 11.78
CA GLY A 277 -10.70 5.91 12.50
C GLY A 277 -10.81 7.42 12.70
N GLU A 278 -12.03 7.99 12.51
CA GLU A 278 -12.23 9.43 12.64
C GLU A 278 -11.92 9.94 14.06
N GLU A 279 -12.21 9.17 15.09
CA GLU A 279 -11.89 9.53 16.48
C GLU A 279 -10.37 9.66 16.68
N THR A 280 -9.58 8.69 16.16
CA THR A 280 -8.12 8.75 16.16
C THR A 280 -7.61 9.97 15.40
N TRP A 281 -8.13 10.20 14.17
CA TRP A 281 -7.73 11.36 13.37
C TRP A 281 -7.99 12.69 14.08
N GLN A 282 -9.14 12.86 14.70
CA GLN A 282 -9.51 14.09 15.43
C GLN A 282 -8.72 14.26 16.73
N SER A 283 -8.10 13.22 17.26
CA SER A 283 -7.22 13.32 18.43
C SER A 283 -5.83 13.90 18.10
N LEU A 284 -5.45 13.89 16.82
CA LEU A 284 -4.18 14.44 16.33
C LEU A 284 -4.26 15.96 16.20
N SER A 285 -3.15 16.65 16.51
CA SER A 285 -3.03 18.09 16.22
C SER A 285 -3.03 18.32 14.68
N PRO A 286 -3.37 19.53 14.22
CA PRO A 286 -3.28 19.84 12.79
C PRO A 286 -1.89 19.57 12.18
N GLU A 287 -0.82 19.84 12.94
CA GLU A 287 0.56 19.60 12.52
C GLU A 287 0.86 18.08 12.41
N GLN A 288 0.28 17.27 13.31
CA GLN A 288 0.38 15.82 13.25
C GLN A 288 -0.40 15.23 12.08
N GLN A 289 -1.61 15.75 11.82
CA GLN A 289 -2.41 15.37 10.66
C GLN A 289 -1.67 15.67 9.34
N GLU A 290 -1.07 16.87 9.22
CA GLU A 290 -0.28 17.25 8.04
C GLU A 290 0.97 16.36 7.89
N ALA A 291 1.68 16.08 8.98
CA ALA A 291 2.87 15.23 8.96
C ALA A 291 2.53 13.78 8.57
N LEU A 292 1.44 13.22 9.11
CA LEU A 292 0.99 11.88 8.78
C LEU A 292 0.57 11.78 7.31
N GLN A 293 -0.22 12.73 6.81
CA GLN A 293 -0.63 12.77 5.41
C GLN A 293 0.58 12.90 4.47
N ALA A 294 1.52 13.80 4.76
CA ALA A 294 2.71 13.98 3.93
C ALA A 294 3.58 12.71 3.88
N SER A 295 3.75 12.01 5.00
CA SER A 295 4.52 10.76 5.03
C SER A 295 3.82 9.65 4.24
N LEU A 296 2.49 9.62 4.25
CA LEU A 296 1.68 8.65 3.52
C LEU A 296 1.75 8.88 2.00
N ASP A 297 1.72 10.14 1.58
CA ASP A 297 1.85 10.54 0.17
C ASP A 297 3.25 10.21 -0.37
N ALA A 298 4.30 10.46 0.41
CA ALA A 298 5.67 10.09 0.05
C ALA A 298 5.83 8.56 -0.08
N ALA A 299 5.23 7.80 0.86
CA ALA A 299 5.24 6.35 0.83
C ALA A 299 4.46 5.78 -0.37
N ARG A 300 3.37 6.43 -0.81
CA ARG A 300 2.60 6.06 -2.01
C ARG A 300 3.49 5.93 -3.25
N ASP A 301 4.26 6.98 -3.52
CA ASP A 301 5.09 7.04 -4.73
C ASP A 301 6.27 6.07 -4.65
N THR A 302 6.90 5.96 -3.47
CA THR A 302 8.03 5.04 -3.24
C THR A 302 7.59 3.58 -3.34
N THR A 303 6.44 3.22 -2.76
CA THR A 303 5.88 1.87 -2.84
C THR A 303 5.56 1.48 -4.28
N ARG A 304 4.96 2.38 -5.07
CA ARG A 304 4.72 2.16 -6.49
C ARG A 304 6.00 1.80 -7.22
N GLN A 305 7.05 2.62 -7.08
CA GLN A 305 8.32 2.39 -7.76
C GLN A 305 8.94 1.05 -7.36
N CYS A 306 8.91 0.72 -6.06
CA CYS A 306 9.43 -0.56 -5.58
C CYS A 306 8.67 -1.77 -6.18
N LEU A 307 7.34 -1.66 -6.33
CA LEU A 307 6.53 -2.74 -6.92
C LEU A 307 6.78 -2.89 -8.41
N GLU A 308 6.87 -1.78 -9.17
CA GLU A 308 7.16 -1.79 -10.60
C GLU A 308 8.58 -2.35 -10.86
N ASP A 309 9.58 -1.96 -10.06
CA ASP A 309 10.94 -2.47 -10.15
C ASP A 309 11.01 -3.98 -9.83
N ALA A 310 10.30 -4.43 -8.78
CA ALA A 310 10.24 -5.84 -8.41
C ALA A 310 9.54 -6.69 -9.48
N GLU A 311 8.44 -6.21 -10.05
CA GLU A 311 7.75 -6.88 -11.15
C GLU A 311 8.67 -7.04 -12.36
N GLN A 312 9.37 -5.97 -12.77
CA GLN A 312 10.28 -6.01 -13.91
C GLN A 312 11.44 -6.98 -13.67
N GLU A 313 12.04 -6.98 -12.48
CA GLU A 313 13.13 -7.90 -12.12
C GLU A 313 12.67 -9.37 -12.20
N ILE A 314 11.46 -9.67 -11.73
CA ILE A 314 10.90 -11.02 -11.80
C ILE A 314 10.63 -11.43 -13.26
N LEU A 315 10.04 -10.55 -14.07
CA LEU A 315 9.78 -10.83 -15.48
C LEU A 315 11.07 -11.06 -16.27
N ASP A 316 12.12 -10.26 -16.02
CA ASP A 316 13.44 -10.44 -16.63
C ASP A 316 14.07 -11.79 -16.25
N ASP A 317 13.99 -12.19 -14.96
CA ASP A 317 14.46 -13.51 -14.50
C ASP A 317 13.69 -14.66 -15.19
N TRP A 318 12.37 -14.57 -15.27
CA TRP A 318 11.58 -15.60 -15.95
C TRP A 318 11.86 -15.67 -17.45
N ALA A 319 12.11 -14.54 -18.11
CA ALA A 319 12.51 -14.50 -19.53
C ALA A 319 13.89 -15.12 -19.75
N GLU A 320 14.83 -14.92 -18.81
CA GLU A 320 16.19 -15.51 -18.89
C GLU A 320 16.19 -17.01 -18.56
N THR A 321 15.50 -17.40 -17.50
CA THR A 321 15.53 -18.78 -16.97
C THR A 321 14.54 -19.72 -17.62
N GLY A 322 13.44 -19.19 -18.16
CA GLY A 322 12.30 -19.97 -18.64
C GLY A 322 11.54 -20.71 -17.53
N ALA A 323 11.65 -20.24 -16.29
CA ALA A 323 10.97 -20.85 -15.14
C ALA A 323 9.45 -20.79 -15.28
N VAL A 324 8.94 -19.68 -15.83
CA VAL A 324 7.53 -19.47 -16.16
C VAL A 324 7.44 -18.96 -17.59
N THR A 325 6.44 -19.41 -18.34
CA THR A 325 6.15 -18.88 -19.68
C THR A 325 5.35 -17.59 -19.57
N ILE A 326 5.93 -16.49 -20.02
CA ILE A 326 5.25 -15.19 -20.07
C ILE A 326 4.45 -15.09 -21.35
N VAL A 327 3.14 -14.84 -21.24
CA VAL A 327 2.22 -14.63 -22.36
C VAL A 327 1.92 -13.14 -22.45
N GLU A 328 2.56 -12.46 -23.41
CA GLU A 328 2.46 -11.01 -23.59
C GLU A 328 1.31 -10.61 -24.52
N ASP A 329 0.94 -11.45 -25.49
CA ASP A 329 -0.08 -11.20 -26.52
C ASP A 329 -1.51 -11.53 -26.04
N VAL A 330 -1.89 -10.95 -24.90
CA VAL A 330 -3.26 -11.04 -24.37
C VAL A 330 -4.15 -10.00 -25.04
N ASP A 331 -5.30 -10.43 -25.53
CA ASP A 331 -6.33 -9.56 -26.12
C ASP A 331 -7.08 -8.78 -25.02
N ARG A 332 -6.40 -7.78 -24.45
CA ARG A 332 -6.94 -6.94 -23.37
C ARG A 332 -8.18 -6.17 -23.82
N GLU A 333 -8.29 -5.83 -25.11
CA GLU A 333 -9.46 -5.15 -25.66
C GLU A 333 -10.70 -6.05 -25.60
N ALA A 334 -10.58 -7.33 -25.98
CA ALA A 334 -11.68 -8.28 -25.87
C ALA A 334 -12.12 -8.50 -24.42
N PHE A 335 -11.17 -8.62 -23.48
CA PHE A 335 -11.48 -8.73 -22.04
C PHE A 335 -12.16 -7.47 -21.50
N SER A 336 -11.62 -6.29 -21.80
CA SER A 336 -12.17 -5.01 -21.33
C SER A 336 -13.58 -4.77 -21.87
N ALA A 337 -13.81 -4.99 -23.18
CA ALA A 337 -15.13 -4.82 -23.79
C ALA A 337 -16.18 -5.74 -23.13
N LYS A 338 -15.81 -7.00 -22.84
CA LYS A 338 -16.68 -7.95 -22.14
C LYS A 338 -16.99 -7.50 -20.72
N ALA A 339 -15.99 -7.00 -20.00
CA ALA A 339 -16.15 -6.51 -18.64
C ALA A 339 -17.03 -5.26 -18.58
N GLU A 340 -16.82 -4.31 -19.51
CA GLU A 340 -17.64 -3.09 -19.61
C GLU A 340 -19.12 -3.42 -19.87
N GLU A 341 -19.41 -4.35 -20.82
CA GLU A 341 -20.79 -4.81 -21.08
C GLU A 341 -21.41 -5.43 -19.81
N TYR A 342 -20.66 -6.29 -19.11
CA TYR A 342 -21.14 -6.92 -17.87
C TYR A 342 -21.47 -5.89 -16.79
N PHE A 343 -20.54 -4.96 -16.50
CA PHE A 343 -20.73 -3.99 -15.43
C PHE A 343 -21.79 -2.94 -15.73
N ALA A 344 -22.00 -2.58 -17.00
CA ALA A 344 -23.10 -1.71 -17.39
C ALA A 344 -24.48 -2.29 -17.07
N ASP A 345 -24.61 -3.63 -17.08
CA ASP A 345 -25.87 -4.33 -16.83
C ASP A 345 -26.02 -4.79 -15.35
N ASN A 346 -24.91 -4.89 -14.60
CA ASN A 346 -24.90 -5.54 -13.27
C ASN A 346 -24.50 -4.64 -12.11
N LEU A 347 -24.01 -3.43 -12.37
CA LEU A 347 -23.84 -2.41 -11.34
C LEU A 347 -25.06 -1.49 -11.28
N ASP A 348 -25.43 -1.03 -10.09
CA ASP A 348 -26.51 -0.08 -9.87
C ASP A 348 -26.15 0.94 -8.78
N GLY A 349 -27.05 1.94 -8.58
CA GLY A 349 -26.92 2.95 -7.54
C GLY A 349 -25.59 3.68 -7.53
N ASP A 350 -25.07 3.91 -6.33
CA ASP A 350 -23.82 4.66 -6.11
C ASP A 350 -22.59 3.90 -6.61
N LYS A 351 -22.65 2.58 -6.63
CA LYS A 351 -21.61 1.73 -7.20
C LYS A 351 -21.44 1.94 -8.70
N LEU A 352 -22.55 1.99 -9.45
CA LEU A 352 -22.51 2.32 -10.87
C LEU A 352 -22.04 3.75 -11.11
N ALA A 353 -22.51 4.70 -10.28
CA ALA A 353 -22.10 6.10 -10.38
C ALA A 353 -20.58 6.26 -10.20
N LEU A 354 -20.00 5.63 -9.17
CA LEU A 354 -18.56 5.66 -8.94
C LEU A 354 -17.78 5.00 -10.08
N TYR A 355 -18.24 3.82 -10.56
CA TYR A 355 -17.64 3.16 -11.73
C TYR A 355 -17.58 4.10 -12.95
N GLN A 356 -18.68 4.81 -13.24
CA GLN A 356 -18.75 5.73 -14.37
C GLN A 356 -17.84 6.94 -14.18
N GLN A 357 -17.81 7.54 -12.99
CA GLN A 357 -16.91 8.65 -12.67
C GLN A 357 -15.45 8.27 -12.89
N VAL A 358 -15.03 7.09 -12.43
CA VAL A 358 -13.66 6.60 -12.65
C VAL A 358 -13.37 6.43 -14.14
N ARG A 359 -14.29 5.79 -14.91
CA ARG A 359 -14.08 5.60 -16.35
C ARG A 359 -14.06 6.91 -17.16
N GLU A 360 -14.71 7.97 -16.68
CA GLU A 360 -14.67 9.30 -17.31
C GLU A 360 -13.29 9.97 -17.18
N LEU A 361 -12.54 9.69 -16.13
CA LEU A 361 -11.17 10.22 -15.95
C LEU A 361 -10.17 9.62 -16.96
N ALA A 362 -10.40 8.42 -17.46
CA ALA A 362 -9.55 7.74 -18.44
C ALA A 362 -9.65 8.31 -19.88
N GLN A 363 -10.51 9.31 -20.14
CA GLN A 363 -10.77 9.90 -21.48
C GLN A 363 -10.08 11.25 -21.64
#